data_050a588e5531e18cdc06acc80b492713
#
_entry.id   050a588e5531e18cdc06acc80b492713
#
_cell.length_a   1.000
_cell.length_b   1.000
_cell.length_c   1.000
_cell.angle_alpha   90.00
_cell.angle_beta   90.00
_cell.angle_gamma   90.00
#
_symmetry.space_group_name_H-M   'P 1'
#
loop_
_entity.id
_entity.type
_entity.pdbx_description
1 polymer ?
#
loop_
_entity_poly.entity_id
_entity_poly.type
_entity_poly.pdbx_seq_one_letter_code
_entity_poly.pdbx_strand_id
1 'polypeptide(L)'
;SSTCEVLYCLMSEDEKFSNSLNKANITDAILSLENDKKLEFEIARALYIGIIFDTGVFRYSNTSKKTMEIAGKLIETGIPFWKYIDECFLQRTYTQTQLLGRTLLTSMRLMDGKVIVATVTRRMLEFYGAQTEDIEGIIDQLRVTKGVEVALLLHEIGDQEYKVSMRSNTTIDVSRIAVYFGGGGHV
;
A
#
# COMPACT_ATOMS: atom_id res chain seq x y z
N SER A 1 -11.42 4.62 -10.04
CA SER A 1 -10.30 4.18 -10.91
C SER A 1 -9.01 4.84 -10.44
N SER A 2 -7.90 4.11 -10.44
CA SER A 2 -6.61 4.65 -10.05
C SER A 2 -6.07 5.63 -11.10
N THR A 3 -5.21 6.55 -10.68
CA THR A 3 -4.49 7.44 -11.61
C THR A 3 -3.75 6.63 -12.68
N CYS A 4 -3.19 5.47 -12.32
CA CYS A 4 -2.49 4.58 -13.26
C CYS A 4 -3.41 3.92 -14.27
N GLU A 5 -4.66 3.57 -13.90
CA GLU A 5 -5.67 3.10 -14.85
C GLU A 5 -6.05 4.19 -15.84
N VAL A 6 -6.23 5.42 -15.36
CA VAL A 6 -6.53 6.58 -16.21
C VAL A 6 -5.38 6.83 -17.18
N LEU A 7 -4.13 6.86 -16.70
CA LEU A 7 -2.95 7.03 -17.54
C LEU A 7 -2.85 5.92 -18.61
N TYR A 8 -3.05 4.66 -18.20
CA TYR A 8 -3.05 3.55 -19.16
C TYR A 8 -4.11 3.73 -20.25
N CYS A 9 -5.34 4.10 -19.86
CA CYS A 9 -6.42 4.35 -20.83
C CYS A 9 -6.08 5.51 -21.77
N LEU A 10 -5.56 6.61 -21.25
CA LEU A 10 -5.13 7.76 -22.06
C LEU A 10 -4.02 7.38 -23.05
N MET A 11 -3.09 6.52 -22.66
CA MET A 11 -2.02 6.03 -23.53
C MET A 11 -2.49 5.02 -24.57
N SER A 12 -3.60 4.32 -24.32
CA SER A 12 -4.13 3.25 -25.19
C SER A 12 -5.29 3.67 -26.08
N GLU A 13 -6.00 4.77 -25.77
CA GLU A 13 -7.16 5.28 -26.58
C GLU A 13 -6.79 6.32 -27.66
N ASP A 14 -5.81 6.18 -28.25
CA ASP A 14 -4.77 6.85 -28.84
C ASP A 14 -4.87 7.69 -30.11
N GLU A 15 -5.92 7.66 -30.94
CA GLU A 15 -6.01 8.57 -32.08
C GLU A 15 -6.32 10.03 -31.68
N LYS A 16 -7.10 10.25 -30.62
CA LYS A 16 -7.43 11.61 -30.15
C LYS A 16 -6.32 12.25 -29.35
N PHE A 17 -5.61 11.45 -28.54
CA PHE A 17 -4.51 11.94 -27.72
C PHE A 17 -3.26 12.17 -28.58
N SER A 18 -2.96 11.27 -29.50
CA SER A 18 -1.95 11.40 -30.53
C SER A 18 -2.15 12.67 -31.38
N ASN A 19 -3.38 12.94 -31.84
CA ASN A 19 -3.68 14.15 -32.60
C ASN A 19 -3.60 15.47 -31.80
N SER A 20 -3.77 15.44 -30.49
CA SER A 20 -3.58 16.62 -29.63
C SER A 20 -2.12 16.89 -29.27
N LEU A 21 -1.30 15.86 -29.19
CA LEU A 21 0.14 15.94 -28.99
C LEU A 21 0.91 16.27 -30.26
N ASN A 22 0.35 15.94 -31.45
CA ASN A 22 0.93 16.26 -32.77
C ASN A 22 1.15 17.75 -33.04
N LYS A 23 0.62 18.65 -32.21
CA LYS A 23 0.89 20.10 -32.28
C LYS A 23 2.17 20.56 -31.55
N ALA A 24 2.85 19.67 -30.84
CA ALA A 24 4.12 19.98 -30.18
C ALA A 24 5.06 18.80 -30.42
N ASN A 25 6.25 18.99 -30.95
CA ASN A 25 7.35 18.03 -31.19
C ASN A 25 7.58 16.87 -30.17
N ILE A 26 6.63 16.70 -29.26
CA ILE A 26 6.56 15.62 -28.26
C ILE A 26 6.12 14.32 -28.90
N THR A 27 5.33 14.37 -29.97
CA THR A 27 4.80 13.17 -30.64
C THR A 27 5.89 12.36 -31.33
N ASP A 28 6.85 13.02 -31.97
CA ASP A 28 7.96 12.31 -32.59
C ASP A 28 8.85 11.65 -31.51
N ALA A 29 8.95 12.27 -30.35
CA ALA A 29 9.63 11.65 -29.20
C ALA A 29 8.81 10.46 -28.65
N ILE A 30 7.49 10.57 -28.50
CA ILE A 30 6.63 9.49 -28.01
C ILE A 30 6.53 8.36 -29.03
N LEU A 31 6.39 8.65 -30.35
CA LEU A 31 6.36 7.63 -31.41
C LEU A 31 7.73 6.93 -31.60
N SER A 32 8.83 7.63 -31.36
CA SER A 32 10.15 6.99 -31.28
C SER A 32 10.27 6.12 -30.04
N LEU A 33 9.50 6.41 -28.99
CA LEU A 33 9.42 5.67 -27.74
C LEU A 33 8.51 4.42 -27.82
N GLU A 34 7.50 4.42 -28.71
CA GLU A 34 6.66 3.23 -29.01
C GLU A 34 7.45 2.08 -29.62
N ASN A 35 8.55 2.37 -30.29
CA ASN A 35 9.47 1.37 -30.85
C ASN A 35 10.56 0.91 -29.89
N ASP A 36 10.67 1.50 -28.70
CA ASP A 36 11.66 1.11 -27.68
C ASP A 36 11.02 0.16 -26.65
N LYS A 37 11.21 -1.15 -26.86
CA LYS A 37 10.75 -2.20 -25.95
C LYS A 37 11.19 -1.98 -24.49
N LYS A 38 12.31 -1.30 -24.28
CA LYS A 38 12.80 -1.01 -22.93
C LYS A 38 11.93 0.03 -22.25
N LEU A 39 11.50 1.06 -23.00
CA LEU A 39 10.61 2.10 -22.44
C LEU A 39 9.21 1.55 -22.20
N GLU A 40 8.67 0.73 -23.12
CA GLU A 40 7.39 0.03 -22.92
C GLU A 40 7.41 -0.79 -21.62
N PHE A 41 8.48 -1.53 -21.39
CA PHE A 41 8.69 -2.30 -20.17
C PHE A 41 8.72 -1.40 -18.91
N GLU A 42 9.45 -0.28 -18.95
CA GLU A 42 9.55 0.65 -17.81
C GLU A 42 8.21 1.34 -17.51
N ILE A 43 7.45 1.71 -18.55
CA ILE A 43 6.10 2.26 -18.40
C ILE A 43 5.16 1.22 -17.80
N ALA A 44 5.16 0.00 -18.35
CA ALA A 44 4.33 -1.09 -17.86
C ALA A 44 4.64 -1.40 -16.38
N ARG A 45 5.91 -1.42 -16.01
CA ARG A 45 6.36 -1.56 -14.63
C ARG A 45 5.78 -0.48 -13.72
N ALA A 46 5.95 0.79 -14.09
CA ALA A 46 5.50 1.91 -13.29
C ALA A 46 3.97 1.91 -13.09
N LEU A 47 3.22 1.67 -14.17
CA LEU A 47 1.75 1.59 -14.14
C LEU A 47 1.29 0.40 -13.28
N TYR A 48 1.92 -0.77 -13.45
CA TYR A 48 1.57 -1.95 -12.66
C TYR A 48 1.82 -1.73 -11.16
N ILE A 49 2.98 -1.18 -10.79
CA ILE A 49 3.29 -0.83 -9.40
C ILE A 49 2.23 0.14 -8.84
N GLY A 50 1.87 1.19 -9.59
CA GLY A 50 0.82 2.11 -9.17
C GLY A 50 -0.53 1.43 -8.95
N ILE A 51 -0.92 0.49 -9.84
CA ILE A 51 -2.17 -0.27 -9.70
C ILE A 51 -2.15 -1.14 -8.44
N ILE A 52 -1.08 -1.88 -8.18
CA ILE A 52 -1.03 -2.76 -6.99
C ILE A 52 -1.00 -1.96 -5.69
N PHE A 53 -0.42 -0.76 -5.66
CA PHE A 53 -0.48 0.12 -4.49
C PHE A 53 -1.90 0.65 -4.25
N ASP A 54 -2.55 1.18 -5.28
CA ASP A 54 -3.89 1.75 -5.16
C ASP A 54 -4.96 0.70 -4.80
N THR A 55 -4.79 -0.53 -5.27
CA THR A 55 -5.75 -1.63 -5.06
C THR A 55 -5.39 -2.55 -3.90
N GLY A 56 -4.30 -2.29 -3.19
CA GLY A 56 -3.77 -3.18 -2.16
C GLY A 56 -3.55 -4.61 -2.70
N VAL A 57 -2.89 -4.72 -3.85
CA VAL A 57 -2.71 -5.97 -4.58
C VAL A 57 -4.08 -6.61 -4.92
N PHE A 58 -4.95 -5.82 -5.54
CA PHE A 58 -6.30 -6.23 -6.00
C PHE A 58 -7.28 -6.67 -4.89
N ARG A 59 -7.01 -6.34 -3.64
CA ARG A 59 -7.86 -6.73 -2.49
C ARG A 59 -8.91 -5.70 -2.10
N TYR A 60 -8.74 -4.45 -2.53
CA TYR A 60 -9.66 -3.39 -2.14
C TYR A 60 -10.87 -3.30 -3.07
N SER A 61 -11.95 -2.70 -2.57
CA SER A 61 -13.24 -2.58 -3.27
C SER A 61 -13.18 -1.72 -4.54
N ASN A 62 -12.14 -0.89 -4.71
CA ASN A 62 -11.89 -0.13 -5.92
C ASN A 62 -11.33 -0.98 -7.08
N THR A 63 -11.01 -2.26 -6.86
CA THR A 63 -10.60 -3.19 -7.90
C THR A 63 -11.78 -3.57 -8.78
N SER A 64 -11.69 -3.26 -10.06
CA SER A 64 -12.72 -3.55 -11.06
C SER A 64 -12.28 -4.60 -12.05
N LYS A 65 -13.22 -5.10 -12.88
CA LYS A 65 -12.89 -5.95 -14.04
C LYS A 65 -11.88 -5.25 -14.95
N LYS A 66 -12.08 -3.94 -15.22
CA LYS A 66 -11.19 -3.13 -16.04
C LYS A 66 -9.78 -3.06 -15.45
N THR A 67 -9.66 -2.91 -14.14
CA THR A 67 -8.37 -2.94 -13.42
C THR A 67 -7.60 -4.23 -13.70
N MET A 68 -8.27 -5.37 -13.61
CA MET A 68 -7.66 -6.68 -13.86
C MET A 68 -7.27 -6.87 -15.34
N GLU A 69 -8.10 -6.41 -16.27
CA GLU A 69 -7.80 -6.44 -17.72
C GLU A 69 -6.57 -5.60 -18.06
N ILE A 70 -6.45 -4.39 -17.47
CA ILE A 70 -5.28 -3.53 -17.66
C ILE A 70 -4.03 -4.19 -17.06
N ALA A 71 -4.11 -4.70 -15.83
CA ALA A 71 -3.00 -5.39 -15.20
C ALA A 71 -2.53 -6.60 -16.03
N GLY A 72 -3.46 -7.37 -16.60
CA GLY A 72 -3.17 -8.47 -17.51
C GLY A 72 -2.35 -8.04 -18.73
N LYS A 73 -2.77 -6.95 -19.39
CA LYS A 73 -2.06 -6.40 -20.55
C LYS A 73 -0.66 -5.88 -20.20
N LEU A 74 -0.50 -5.28 -19.01
CA LEU A 74 0.82 -4.86 -18.53
C LEU A 74 1.74 -6.06 -18.28
N ILE A 75 1.20 -7.17 -17.76
CA ILE A 75 1.94 -8.42 -17.56
C ILE A 75 2.39 -9.05 -18.90
N GLU A 76 1.59 -8.93 -19.97
CA GLU A 76 1.93 -9.42 -21.31
C GLU A 76 3.21 -8.77 -21.88
N THR A 77 3.59 -7.58 -21.42
CA THR A 77 4.88 -6.95 -21.79
C THR A 77 6.11 -7.68 -21.21
N GLY A 78 5.90 -8.70 -20.37
CA GLY A 78 6.95 -9.51 -19.77
C GLY A 78 7.53 -8.97 -18.47
N ILE A 79 6.85 -7.99 -17.82
CA ILE A 79 7.28 -7.52 -16.50
C ILE A 79 7.22 -8.65 -15.47
N PRO A 80 8.20 -8.80 -14.58
CA PRO A 80 8.18 -9.77 -13.51
C PRO A 80 7.25 -9.31 -12.38
N PHE A 81 5.93 -9.34 -12.63
CA PHE A 81 4.90 -8.76 -11.79
C PHE A 81 4.91 -9.30 -10.35
N TRP A 82 5.18 -10.61 -10.18
CA TRP A 82 5.29 -11.25 -8.86
C TRP A 82 6.42 -10.65 -8.02
N LYS A 83 7.55 -10.30 -8.66
CA LYS A 83 8.70 -9.69 -7.99
C LYS A 83 8.34 -8.32 -7.39
N TYR A 84 7.53 -7.53 -8.09
CA TYR A 84 7.09 -6.23 -7.58
C TYR A 84 6.10 -6.38 -6.42
N ILE A 85 5.24 -7.40 -6.45
CA ILE A 85 4.37 -7.72 -5.32
C ILE A 85 5.22 -8.11 -4.11
N ASP A 86 6.20 -8.99 -4.30
CA ASP A 86 7.09 -9.42 -3.23
C ASP A 86 7.86 -8.24 -2.64
N GLU A 87 8.54 -7.46 -3.47
CA GLU A 87 9.39 -6.35 -3.04
C GLU A 87 8.59 -5.22 -2.36
N CYS A 88 7.39 -4.91 -2.86
CA CYS A 88 6.60 -3.79 -2.35
C CYS A 88 5.70 -4.14 -1.16
N PHE A 89 5.28 -5.42 -1.01
CA PHE A 89 4.24 -5.76 -0.04
C PHE A 89 4.57 -6.91 0.90
N LEU A 90 5.45 -7.83 0.49
CA LEU A 90 5.69 -9.06 1.24
C LEU A 90 7.06 -9.12 1.91
N GLN A 91 8.10 -8.61 1.23
CA GLN A 91 9.46 -8.66 1.76
C GLN A 91 9.61 -7.80 3.00
N ARG A 92 10.29 -8.36 3.97
CA ARG A 92 10.65 -7.70 5.24
C ARG A 92 12.08 -8.03 5.59
N THR A 93 12.76 -7.10 6.23
CA THR A 93 14.06 -7.39 6.83
C THR A 93 13.89 -8.39 7.99
N TYR A 94 14.98 -9.02 8.39
CA TYR A 94 14.95 -9.91 9.56
C TYR A 94 14.53 -9.17 10.82
N THR A 95 15.02 -7.94 11.01
CA THR A 95 14.64 -7.05 12.12
C THR A 95 13.14 -6.76 12.13
N GLN A 96 12.55 -6.38 10.99
CA GLN A 96 11.10 -6.18 10.85
C GLN A 96 10.31 -7.44 11.20
N THR A 97 10.78 -8.59 10.75
CA THR A 97 10.13 -9.88 11.03
C THR A 97 10.17 -10.22 12.53
N GLN A 98 11.31 -10.01 13.20
CA GLN A 98 11.44 -10.22 14.64
C GLN A 98 10.55 -9.26 15.44
N LEU A 99 10.57 -7.97 15.11
CA LEU A 99 9.73 -6.96 15.75
C LEU A 99 8.24 -7.26 15.58
N LEU A 100 7.82 -7.62 14.35
CA LEU A 100 6.44 -8.04 14.07
C LEU A 100 6.05 -9.25 14.91
N GLY A 101 6.86 -10.32 14.92
CA GLY A 101 6.60 -11.53 15.69
C GLY A 101 6.42 -11.23 17.18
N ARG A 102 7.31 -10.42 17.74
CA ARG A 102 7.22 -10.00 19.15
C ARG A 102 5.97 -9.20 19.44
N THR A 103 5.63 -8.25 18.58
CA THR A 103 4.45 -7.40 18.73
C THR A 103 3.15 -8.21 18.66
N LEU A 104 3.07 -9.18 17.74
CA LEU A 104 1.93 -10.07 17.64
C LEU A 104 1.78 -10.96 18.89
N LEU A 105 2.87 -11.54 19.41
CA LEU A 105 2.86 -12.36 20.60
C LEU A 105 2.41 -11.61 21.87
N THR A 106 2.66 -10.32 21.94
CA THR A 106 2.28 -9.47 23.07
C THR A 106 0.97 -8.72 22.85
N SER A 107 0.31 -8.93 21.72
CA SER A 107 -0.97 -8.30 21.43
C SER A 107 -2.09 -8.85 22.34
N MET A 108 -3.05 -8.00 22.63
CA MET A 108 -4.20 -8.32 23.47
C MET A 108 -5.50 -8.14 22.70
N ARG A 109 -6.46 -9.03 22.93
CA ARG A 109 -7.81 -8.92 22.38
C ARG A 109 -8.75 -8.42 23.48
N LEU A 110 -9.52 -7.40 23.14
CA LEU A 110 -10.50 -6.74 24.01
C LEU A 110 -11.90 -6.80 23.38
N MET A 111 -12.93 -6.49 24.13
CA MET A 111 -14.33 -6.42 23.67
C MET A 111 -14.75 -7.70 22.92
N ASP A 112 -14.69 -8.82 23.59
CA ASP A 112 -14.99 -10.15 23.03
C ASP A 112 -14.20 -10.48 21.74
N GLY A 113 -12.98 -9.91 21.64
CA GLY A 113 -12.07 -10.12 20.52
C GLY A 113 -12.32 -9.22 19.33
N LYS A 114 -13.19 -8.25 19.41
CA LYS A 114 -13.46 -7.28 18.35
C LYS A 114 -12.39 -6.22 18.21
N VAL A 115 -11.65 -5.95 19.28
CA VAL A 115 -10.55 -4.99 19.29
C VAL A 115 -9.25 -5.73 19.56
N ILE A 116 -8.22 -5.47 18.78
CA ILE A 116 -6.86 -5.94 19.03
C ILE A 116 -5.94 -4.76 19.29
N VAL A 117 -5.14 -4.86 20.34
CA VAL A 117 -4.20 -3.82 20.76
C VAL A 117 -2.80 -4.42 20.88
N ALA A 118 -1.82 -3.73 20.33
CA ALA A 118 -0.43 -4.06 20.52
C ALA A 118 0.40 -2.80 20.82
N THR A 119 1.52 -2.98 21.49
CA THR A 119 2.44 -1.90 21.82
C THR A 119 3.84 -2.24 21.33
N VAL A 120 4.47 -1.29 20.64
CA VAL A 120 5.90 -1.31 20.33
C VAL A 120 6.56 -0.30 21.25
N THR A 121 7.41 -0.80 22.16
CA THR A 121 8.16 0.03 23.11
C THR A 121 9.53 0.40 22.56
N ARG A 122 10.11 1.50 23.06
CA ARG A 122 11.51 1.87 22.73
C ARG A 122 12.48 0.76 23.07
N ARG A 123 12.26 0.07 24.20
CA ARG A 123 13.06 -1.09 24.60
C ARG A 123 13.00 -2.24 23.57
N MET A 124 11.86 -2.45 22.92
CA MET A 124 11.76 -3.45 21.83
C MET A 124 12.59 -3.01 20.63
N LEU A 125 12.52 -1.74 20.23
CA LEU A 125 13.32 -1.21 19.12
C LEU A 125 14.82 -1.36 19.41
N GLU A 126 15.27 -0.95 20.59
CA GLU A 126 16.65 -1.11 21.03
C GLU A 126 17.11 -2.57 21.01
N PHE A 127 16.29 -3.48 21.58
CA PHE A 127 16.62 -4.90 21.66
C PHE A 127 16.81 -5.57 20.30
N TYR A 128 16.00 -5.20 19.31
CA TYR A 128 16.07 -5.75 17.94
C TYR A 128 16.95 -4.93 16.99
N GLY A 129 17.51 -3.81 17.43
CA GLY A 129 18.21 -2.86 16.58
C GLY A 129 17.31 -2.27 15.51
N ALA A 130 16.01 -2.14 15.81
CA ALA A 130 14.99 -1.65 14.90
C ALA A 130 14.87 -0.13 14.95
N GLN A 131 14.44 0.46 13.83
CA GLN A 131 14.11 1.87 13.72
C GLN A 131 12.59 2.08 13.65
N THR A 132 12.16 3.34 13.69
CA THR A 132 10.72 3.70 13.61
C THR A 132 10.07 3.20 12.33
N GLU A 133 10.82 3.19 11.23
CA GLU A 133 10.38 2.71 9.91
C GLU A 133 10.08 1.20 9.91
N ASP A 134 10.74 0.44 10.78
CA ASP A 134 10.52 -1.02 10.90
C ASP A 134 9.17 -1.38 11.53
N ILE A 135 8.45 -0.40 12.08
CA ILE A 135 7.09 -0.57 12.64
C ILE A 135 6.04 -0.64 11.53
N GLU A 136 6.38 -0.19 10.32
CA GLU A 136 5.44 -0.13 9.21
C GLU A 136 4.82 -1.50 8.90
N GLY A 137 3.51 -1.51 8.61
CA GLY A 137 2.77 -2.72 8.28
C GLY A 137 2.41 -3.63 9.47
N ILE A 138 2.90 -3.38 10.69
CA ILE A 138 2.51 -4.18 11.88
C ILE A 138 1.01 -4.07 12.14
N ILE A 139 0.44 -2.86 12.06
CA ILE A 139 -0.99 -2.65 12.31
C ILE A 139 -1.88 -3.40 11.30
N ASP A 140 -1.41 -3.57 10.05
CA ASP A 140 -2.15 -4.31 9.04
C ASP A 140 -2.19 -5.81 9.34
N GLN A 141 -1.14 -6.35 9.98
CA GLN A 141 -1.14 -7.74 10.46
C GLN A 141 -2.07 -7.93 11.66
N LEU A 142 -2.17 -6.96 12.55
CA LEU A 142 -3.16 -6.99 13.64
C LEU A 142 -4.58 -6.96 13.07
N ARG A 143 -4.84 -6.06 12.11
CA ARG A 143 -6.15 -5.84 11.50
C ARG A 143 -6.72 -7.09 10.80
N VAL A 144 -5.88 -7.90 10.14
CA VAL A 144 -6.34 -9.10 9.42
C VAL A 144 -6.67 -10.29 10.34
N THR A 145 -6.53 -10.14 11.66
CA THR A 145 -6.94 -11.17 12.61
C THR A 145 -8.45 -11.41 12.53
N LYS A 146 -8.87 -12.67 12.33
CA LYS A 146 -10.28 -13.02 12.18
C LYS A 146 -11.12 -12.57 13.37
N GLY A 147 -12.22 -11.87 13.11
CA GLY A 147 -13.16 -11.36 14.13
C GLY A 147 -12.78 -9.99 14.68
N VAL A 148 -11.62 -9.44 14.32
CA VAL A 148 -11.24 -8.09 14.70
C VAL A 148 -11.97 -7.07 13.84
N GLU A 149 -12.59 -6.10 14.50
CA GLU A 149 -13.23 -4.94 13.87
C GLU A 149 -12.30 -3.71 13.89
N VAL A 150 -11.55 -3.53 14.99
CA VAL A 150 -10.59 -2.42 15.14
C VAL A 150 -9.25 -2.92 15.62
N ALA A 151 -8.19 -2.46 14.99
CA ALA A 151 -6.80 -2.66 15.41
C ALA A 151 -6.20 -1.35 15.92
N LEU A 152 -5.50 -1.41 17.05
CA LEU A 152 -4.72 -0.32 17.63
C LEU A 152 -3.26 -0.75 17.77
N LEU A 153 -2.37 0.12 17.32
CA LEU A 153 -0.94 -0.03 17.54
C LEU A 153 -0.42 1.22 18.26
N LEU A 154 0.12 1.02 19.45
CA LEU A 154 0.76 2.05 20.25
C LEU A 154 2.27 1.98 20.03
N HIS A 155 2.86 3.09 19.62
CA HIS A 155 4.31 3.23 19.49
C HIS A 155 4.81 4.23 20.53
N GLU A 156 5.66 3.77 21.44
CA GLU A 156 6.26 4.59 22.50
C GLU A 156 7.30 5.54 21.90
N ILE A 157 7.01 6.86 21.95
CA ILE A 157 7.87 7.92 21.40
C ILE A 157 8.59 8.71 22.48
N GLY A 158 8.11 8.68 23.72
CA GLY A 158 8.67 9.36 24.87
C GLY A 158 8.27 8.68 26.18
N ASP A 159 8.64 9.27 27.30
CA ASP A 159 8.23 8.77 28.62
C ASP A 159 6.72 8.96 28.80
N GLN A 160 5.99 7.84 28.87
CA GLN A 160 4.52 7.80 28.89
C GLN A 160 3.84 8.47 27.67
N GLU A 161 4.57 8.62 26.57
CA GLU A 161 4.13 9.26 25.34
C GLU A 161 4.05 8.24 24.21
N TYR A 162 2.87 8.16 23.55
CA TYR A 162 2.60 7.17 22.53
C TYR A 162 1.99 7.78 21.29
N LYS A 163 2.52 7.41 20.13
CA LYS A 163 1.83 7.58 18.85
C LYS A 163 0.88 6.42 18.67
N VAL A 164 -0.40 6.71 18.46
CA VAL A 164 -1.43 5.67 18.27
C VAL A 164 -1.84 5.62 16.80
N SER A 165 -1.74 4.43 16.22
CA SER A 165 -2.28 4.12 14.90
C SER A 165 -3.54 3.27 15.06
N MET A 166 -4.58 3.59 14.32
CA MET A 166 -5.85 2.87 14.32
C MET A 166 -6.25 2.44 12.92
N ARG A 167 -6.84 1.27 12.79
CA ARG A 167 -7.42 0.75 11.54
C ARG A 167 -8.74 0.07 11.85
N SER A 168 -9.73 0.27 10.98
CA SER A 168 -11.04 -0.39 11.05
C SER A 168 -11.23 -1.35 9.87
N ASN A 169 -11.90 -2.47 10.12
CA ASN A 169 -12.35 -3.42 9.10
C ASN A 169 -13.83 -3.25 8.76
N THR A 170 -14.56 -2.42 9.50
CA THR A 170 -15.99 -2.28 9.44
C THR A 170 -16.38 -0.82 9.23
N THR A 171 -17.63 -0.50 9.55
CA THR A 171 -18.16 0.86 9.51
C THR A 171 -17.75 1.75 10.68
N ILE A 172 -16.90 1.25 11.59
CA ILE A 172 -16.41 2.05 12.72
C ILE A 172 -15.45 3.11 12.21
N ASP A 173 -15.84 4.37 12.34
CA ASP A 173 -15.03 5.51 11.96
C ASP A 173 -13.99 5.82 13.05
N VAL A 174 -12.80 5.23 12.89
CA VAL A 174 -11.67 5.45 13.81
C VAL A 174 -11.05 6.84 13.66
N SER A 175 -11.33 7.56 12.58
CA SER A 175 -10.83 8.93 12.39
C SER A 175 -11.47 9.89 13.41
N ARG A 176 -12.75 9.72 13.71
CA ARG A 176 -13.46 10.49 14.74
C ARG A 176 -12.89 10.26 16.14
N ILE A 177 -12.48 9.01 16.43
CA ILE A 177 -11.80 8.70 17.69
C ILE A 177 -10.44 9.41 17.74
N ALA A 178 -9.68 9.36 16.65
CA ALA A 178 -8.38 10.05 16.59
C ALA A 178 -8.52 11.56 16.80
N VAL A 179 -9.51 12.20 16.15
CA VAL A 179 -9.78 13.64 16.30
C VAL A 179 -10.14 14.00 17.76
N TYR A 180 -10.92 13.16 18.45
CA TYR A 180 -11.26 13.39 19.87
C TYR A 180 -10.01 13.45 20.77
N PHE A 181 -8.96 12.72 20.44
CA PHE A 181 -7.68 12.74 21.15
C PHE A 181 -6.63 13.70 20.55
N GLY A 182 -7.04 14.64 19.69
CA GLY A 182 -6.15 15.64 19.10
C GLY A 182 -5.32 15.13 17.90
N GLY A 183 -5.64 13.95 17.42
CA GLY A 183 -5.05 13.36 16.21
C GLY A 183 -5.88 13.65 14.95
N GLY A 184 -5.66 12.84 13.90
CA GLY A 184 -6.38 12.92 12.62
C GLY A 184 -6.23 11.64 11.82
N GLY A 185 -6.94 11.52 10.71
CA GLY A 185 -6.89 10.36 9.83
C GLY A 185 -7.88 10.48 8.67
N HIS A 186 -7.80 9.52 7.75
CA HIS A 186 -8.81 9.32 6.73
C HIS A 186 -9.91 8.36 7.23
N VAL A 187 -11.13 8.58 6.72
CA VAL A 187 -12.28 7.70 6.93
C VAL A 187 -12.08 6.41 6.14
#